data_a1b35e2e935f374f7b200bedda8423c0
#
_entry.id   a1b35e2e935f374f7b200bedda8423c0
#
_cell.length_a   1.000
_cell.length_b   1.000
_cell.length_c   1.000
_cell.angle_alpha   90.00
_cell.angle_beta   90.00
_cell.angle_gamma   90.00
#
_symmetry.space_group_name_H-M   'P 1'
#
loop_
_entity.id
_entity.type
_entity.pdbx_description
1 polymer ?
#
loop_
_entity_poly.entity_id
_entity_poly.type
_entity_poly.pdbx_seq_one_letter_code
_entity_poly.pdbx_strand_id
1 'polypeptide(L)' 'MAPEIARKVTEIVEAVAMRKVSPDEPLLTSGLVDSISAVDLALQMEAEFGITMPAEKIHECMETTRTLIGYVIATYH' A
#
# COMPACT_ATOMS: atom_id res chain seq x y z
N MET A 1 5.87 15.90 -5.57
CA MET A 1 6.59 14.62 -5.33
C MET A 1 5.79 13.74 -4.42
N ALA A 2 5.94 13.93 -3.11
CA ALA A 2 5.23 13.10 -2.15
C ALA A 2 3.72 13.13 -2.31
N PRO A 3 3.07 14.30 -2.56
CA PRO A 3 1.61 14.29 -2.74
C PRO A 3 1.13 13.44 -3.90
N GLU A 4 1.89 13.38 -4.98
CA GLU A 4 1.51 12.54 -6.11
C GLU A 4 1.64 11.06 -5.77
N ILE A 5 2.71 10.69 -5.08
CA ILE A 5 2.91 9.32 -4.66
C ILE A 5 1.82 8.92 -3.67
N ALA A 6 1.54 9.78 -2.70
CA ALA A 6 0.50 9.49 -1.70
C ALA A 6 -0.86 9.30 -2.36
N ARG A 7 -1.21 10.16 -3.31
CA ARG A 7 -2.48 10.04 -4.02
C ARG A 7 -2.57 8.73 -4.80
N LYS A 8 -1.49 8.39 -5.51
CA LYS A 8 -1.47 7.18 -6.32
C LYS A 8 -1.57 5.94 -5.46
N VAL A 9 -0.82 5.90 -4.35
CA VAL A 9 -0.90 4.77 -3.42
C VAL A 9 -2.31 4.63 -2.87
N THR A 10 -2.92 5.75 -2.46
CA THR A 10 -4.27 5.73 -1.93
C THR A 10 -5.26 5.21 -2.98
N GLU A 11 -5.14 5.64 -4.22
CA GLU A 11 -6.01 5.18 -5.29
C GLU A 11 -5.91 3.67 -5.48
N ILE A 12 -4.69 3.15 -5.46
CA ILE A 12 -4.48 1.72 -5.65
C ILE A 12 -5.06 0.93 -4.46
N VAL A 13 -4.82 1.41 -3.24
CA VAL A 13 -5.35 0.77 -2.05
C VAL A 13 -6.88 0.73 -2.09
N GLU A 14 -7.49 1.86 -2.45
CA GLU A 14 -8.95 1.94 -2.51
C GLU A 14 -9.51 1.05 -3.61
N ALA A 15 -8.80 0.89 -4.71
CA ALA A 15 -9.23 0.00 -5.78
C ALA A 15 -9.21 -1.46 -5.32
N VAL A 16 -8.18 -1.85 -4.58
CA VAL A 16 -8.07 -3.21 -4.05
C VAL A 16 -9.11 -3.45 -2.97
N ALA A 17 -9.30 -2.48 -2.07
CA ALA A 17 -10.28 -2.60 -0.98
C ALA A 17 -11.72 -2.40 -1.48
N MET A 18 -11.89 -1.80 -2.65
CA MET A 18 -13.17 -1.52 -3.27
C MET A 18 -14.02 -0.58 -2.43
N ARG A 19 -13.37 0.38 -1.73
CA ARG A 19 -14.04 1.40 -0.96
C ARG A 19 -13.05 2.49 -0.58
N LYS A 20 -13.57 3.61 -0.06
CA LYS A 20 -12.72 4.67 0.48
C LYS A 20 -12.03 4.19 1.74
N VAL A 21 -10.76 4.56 1.89
CA VAL A 21 -9.93 4.14 3.01
C VAL A 21 -9.24 5.35 3.61
N SER A 22 -9.34 5.50 4.92
CA SER A 22 -8.63 6.54 5.65
C SER A 22 -7.13 6.21 5.72
N PRO A 23 -6.23 7.21 5.70
CA PRO A 23 -4.79 6.93 5.77
C PRO A 23 -4.36 6.18 7.02
N ASP A 24 -5.09 6.33 8.12
CA ASP A 24 -4.73 5.70 9.40
C ASP A 24 -5.57 4.46 9.69
N GLU A 25 -6.43 4.07 8.77
CA GLU A 25 -7.28 2.90 8.96
C GLU A 25 -6.45 1.63 8.79
N PRO A 26 -6.51 0.68 9.74
CA PRO A 26 -5.77 -0.57 9.59
C PRO A 26 -6.27 -1.34 8.37
N LEU A 27 -5.35 -1.81 7.53
CA LEU A 27 -5.72 -2.50 6.31
C LEU A 27 -5.94 -3.99 6.54
N LEU A 28 -4.98 -4.64 7.20
CA LEU A 28 -5.05 -6.09 7.39
C LEU A 28 -5.94 -6.47 8.56
N THR A 29 -5.78 -5.78 9.69
CA THR A 29 -6.53 -6.14 10.90
C THR A 29 -8.00 -5.79 10.79
N SER A 30 -8.36 -4.80 9.96
CA SER A 30 -9.77 -4.44 9.76
C SER A 30 -10.46 -5.31 8.72
N GLY A 31 -9.69 -6.12 8.00
CA GLY A 31 -10.25 -6.96 6.94
C GLY A 31 -10.46 -6.26 5.62
N LEU A 32 -10.02 -4.99 5.50
CA LEU A 32 -10.10 -4.28 4.22
C LEU A 32 -9.26 -4.95 3.16
N VAL A 33 -8.10 -5.48 3.56
CA VAL A 33 -7.17 -6.17 2.69
C VAL A 33 -6.81 -7.47 3.38
N ASP A 34 -7.08 -8.60 2.74
CA ASP A 34 -6.66 -9.90 3.29
C ASP A 34 -5.25 -10.24 2.81
N SER A 35 -4.73 -11.41 3.22
CA SER A 35 -3.34 -11.77 2.89
C SER A 35 -3.13 -11.91 1.39
N ILE A 36 -4.12 -12.41 0.66
CA ILE A 36 -3.99 -12.56 -0.79
C ILE A 36 -4.02 -11.20 -1.47
N SER A 37 -4.95 -10.33 -1.05
CA SER A 37 -5.03 -8.99 -1.60
C SER A 37 -3.80 -8.16 -1.26
N ALA A 38 -3.21 -8.42 -0.09
CA ALA A 38 -1.98 -7.71 0.31
C ALA A 38 -0.83 -8.04 -0.65
N VAL A 39 -0.71 -9.30 -1.06
CA VAL A 39 0.32 -9.68 -2.03
C VAL A 39 0.06 -9.01 -3.37
N ASP A 40 -1.19 -9.00 -3.82
CA ASP A 40 -1.56 -8.34 -5.06
C ASP A 40 -1.26 -6.85 -5.00
N LEU A 41 -1.58 -6.22 -3.87
CA LEU A 41 -1.32 -4.80 -3.67
C LEU A 41 0.19 -4.53 -3.72
N ALA A 42 0.99 -5.40 -3.10
CA ALA A 42 2.45 -5.27 -3.15
C ALA A 42 2.97 -5.33 -4.58
N LEU A 43 2.45 -6.26 -5.38
CA LEU A 43 2.85 -6.39 -6.77
C LEU A 43 2.48 -5.15 -7.57
N GLN A 44 1.32 -4.57 -7.30
CA GLN A 44 0.92 -3.33 -7.97
C GLN A 44 1.81 -2.17 -7.60
N MET A 45 2.23 -2.09 -6.32
CA MET A 45 3.17 -1.05 -5.90
C MET A 45 4.50 -1.22 -6.62
N GLU A 46 4.99 -2.44 -6.72
CA GLU A 46 6.25 -2.70 -7.41
C GLU A 46 6.17 -2.30 -8.87
N ALA A 47 5.08 -2.65 -9.53
CA ALA A 47 4.91 -2.34 -10.95
C ALA A 47 4.73 -0.84 -11.18
N GLU A 48 3.98 -0.18 -10.30
CA GLU A 48 3.66 1.23 -10.49
C GLU A 48 4.87 2.13 -10.23
N PHE A 49 5.66 1.81 -9.20
CA PHE A 49 6.73 2.69 -8.74
C PHE A 49 8.13 2.14 -9.01
N GLY A 50 8.25 0.94 -9.55
CA GLY A 50 9.54 0.35 -9.82
C GLY A 50 10.33 0.04 -8.56
N ILE A 51 9.64 -0.29 -7.48
CA ILE A 51 10.26 -0.61 -6.18
C ILE A 51 10.18 -2.11 -5.94
N THR A 52 10.86 -2.55 -4.87
CA THR A 52 10.78 -3.94 -4.42
C THR A 52 10.18 -3.99 -3.03
N MET A 53 9.21 -4.87 -2.83
CA MET A 53 8.60 -5.07 -1.52
C MET A 53 8.70 -6.55 -1.16
N PRO A 54 9.72 -6.93 -0.34
CA PRO A 54 9.88 -8.33 0.03
C PRO A 54 8.68 -8.86 0.80
N ALA A 55 8.38 -10.14 0.61
CA ALA A 55 7.21 -10.75 1.23
C ALA A 55 7.23 -10.60 2.76
N GLU A 56 8.41 -10.68 3.37
CA GLU A 56 8.51 -10.59 4.83
C GLU A 56 8.20 -9.19 5.35
N LYS A 57 8.16 -8.18 4.48
CA LYS A 57 7.86 -6.81 4.88
C LYS A 57 6.44 -6.39 4.58
N ILE A 58 5.67 -7.24 3.91
CA ILE A 58 4.33 -6.86 3.48
C ILE A 58 3.45 -6.47 4.67
N HIS A 59 3.47 -7.27 5.74
CA HIS A 59 2.64 -6.97 6.90
C HIS A 59 3.00 -5.64 7.55
N GLU A 60 4.29 -5.36 7.69
CA GLU A 60 4.75 -4.10 8.27
C GLU A 60 4.37 -2.92 7.40
N CYS A 61 4.60 -3.05 6.09
CA CYS A 61 4.39 -1.94 5.17
C CYS A 61 2.91 -1.65 4.96
N MET A 62 2.07 -2.64 5.16
CA MET A 62 0.64 -2.50 4.88
C MET A 62 -0.21 -2.40 6.14
N GLU A 63 0.38 -1.97 7.24
CA GLU A 63 -0.38 -1.76 8.47
C GLU A 63 -1.47 -0.72 8.23
N THR A 64 -1.12 0.40 7.60
CA THR A 64 -2.07 1.43 7.18
C THR A 64 -1.64 1.96 5.82
N THR A 65 -2.52 2.73 5.17
CA THR A 65 -2.15 3.39 3.92
C THR A 65 -0.99 4.36 4.14
N ARG A 66 -0.99 5.06 5.27
CA ARG A 66 0.09 5.99 5.62
C ARG A 66 1.43 5.26 5.70
N THR A 67 1.46 4.08 6.32
CA THR A 67 2.68 3.27 6.42
C THR A 67 3.16 2.85 5.02
N LEU A 68 2.23 2.45 4.17
CA LEU A 68 2.56 2.05 2.81
C LEU A 68 3.13 3.22 2.01
N ILE A 69 2.52 4.39 2.14
CA ILE A 69 3.01 5.60 1.48
C ILE A 69 4.44 5.89 1.90
N GLY A 70 4.72 5.79 3.21
CA GLY A 70 6.05 6.02 3.74
C GLY A 70 7.07 5.07 3.16
N TYR A 71 6.71 3.80 3.03
CA TYR A 71 7.60 2.82 2.45
C TYR A 71 7.91 3.13 0.98
N VAL A 72 6.88 3.48 0.22
CA VAL A 72 7.06 3.81 -1.19
C VAL A 72 7.97 5.02 -1.35
N ILE A 73 7.73 6.07 -0.55
CA ILE A 73 8.56 7.27 -0.63
C ILE A 73 10.01 6.97 -0.29
N ALA A 74 10.23 6.10 0.71
CA ALA A 74 11.58 5.76 1.16
C ALA A 74 12.34 4.93 0.13
N THR A 75 11.64 4.12 -0.67
CA THR A 75 12.28 3.21 -1.62
C THR A 75 12.22 3.68 -3.06
N TYR A 76 11.36 4.65 -3.37
CA TYR A 76 11.17 5.14 -4.74
C TYR A 76 12.37 6.01 -5.16
N HIS A 77 12.85 5.79 -6.37
CA HIS A 77 13.98 6.55 -6.92
C HIS A 77 13.61 7.21 -8.23
#